data_2b5655d44cb89502579b5151b68cd614
#
_entry.id   2b5655d44cb89502579b5151b68cd614
#
_cell.length_a   1.000
_cell.length_b   1.000
_cell.length_c   1.000
_cell.angle_alpha   90.00
_cell.angle_beta   90.00
_cell.angle_gamma   90.00
#
_symmetry.space_group_name_H-M   'P 1'
#
loop_
_entity.id
_entity.type
_entity.pdbx_description
1 polymer ?
#
loop_
_entity_poly.entity_id
_entity_poly.type
_entity_poly.pdbx_seq_one_letter_code
_entity_poly.pdbx_strand_id
1 'polypeptide(L)'
;MRAVATVLSLVLLTAGAAPAQVPVRLKTLTLAEGECFLIARLGGGQAASAGTAKECDHKAAPASTFKIPHALIALQSGVVTPATVMEWGGSRDGFASWQRDHTLDSAIKSSVLPFFQRTAAAIGRERMAATLRAIGYGSDTFDGELARFWINGDLVVSPREQAAFLQRMFTYQLPIDRPHVDTVKQALLMPAGKLSNAAGVHEFPLRWAGTPAVRAKTGNTTVKGERVSWLVGEIDAGGSGYVFVARVRSDTRALTTTAGAELALRGLNAVVR
;
A
#
# COMPACT_ATOMS: atom_id res chain seq x y z
N MET A 1 -0.46 -70.68 -22.76
CA MET A 1 -0.30 -69.24 -22.93
C MET A 1 -1.50 -68.53 -22.31
N ARG A 2 -1.36 -67.88 -21.15
CA ARG A 2 -2.43 -67.15 -20.46
C ARG A 2 -2.23 -65.68 -20.75
N ALA A 3 -3.21 -65.02 -21.37
CA ALA A 3 -3.21 -63.61 -21.62
C ALA A 3 -3.55 -62.83 -20.33
N VAL A 4 -2.65 -61.91 -19.93
CA VAL A 4 -2.88 -60.97 -18.82
C VAL A 4 -3.51 -59.70 -19.41
N ALA A 5 -4.75 -59.42 -19.03
CA ALA A 5 -5.44 -58.19 -19.39
C ALA A 5 -5.08 -57.12 -18.38
N THR A 6 -4.37 -56.07 -18.81
CA THR A 6 -4.08 -54.88 -18.02
C THR A 6 -5.25 -53.93 -18.07
N VAL A 7 -5.95 -53.73 -16.95
CA VAL A 7 -7.02 -52.70 -16.82
C VAL A 7 -6.38 -51.35 -16.51
N LEU A 8 -6.48 -50.44 -17.45
CA LEU A 8 -6.04 -49.05 -17.28
C LEU A 8 -7.18 -48.25 -16.63
N SER A 9 -7.04 -47.94 -15.34
CA SER A 9 -8.02 -47.09 -14.63
C SER A 9 -7.77 -45.63 -14.97
N LEU A 10 -8.67 -45.01 -15.71
CA LEU A 10 -8.66 -43.58 -16.02
C LEU A 10 -9.21 -42.83 -14.82
N VAL A 11 -8.34 -42.15 -14.05
CA VAL A 11 -8.74 -41.24 -12.98
C VAL A 11 -9.17 -39.90 -13.62
N LEU A 12 -10.46 -39.67 -13.73
CA LEU A 12 -11.02 -38.39 -14.09
C LEU A 12 -10.85 -37.43 -12.91
N LEU A 13 -9.85 -36.55 -12.98
CA LEU A 13 -9.74 -35.40 -12.11
C LEU A 13 -10.88 -34.42 -12.47
N THR A 14 -11.96 -34.41 -11.68
CA THR A 14 -12.95 -33.37 -11.74
C THR A 14 -12.32 -32.07 -11.26
N ALA A 15 -12.07 -31.13 -12.16
CA ALA A 15 -11.72 -29.77 -11.80
C ALA A 15 -12.90 -29.18 -11.02
N GLY A 16 -12.78 -29.15 -9.69
CA GLY A 16 -13.75 -28.47 -8.83
C GLY A 16 -13.84 -27.01 -9.25
N ALA A 17 -15.03 -26.57 -9.60
CA ALA A 17 -15.29 -25.16 -9.87
C ALA A 17 -14.84 -24.34 -8.65
N ALA A 18 -13.98 -23.34 -8.84
CA ALA A 18 -13.60 -22.42 -7.79
C ALA A 18 -14.87 -21.79 -7.21
N PRO A 19 -15.00 -21.72 -5.87
CA PRO A 19 -16.21 -21.14 -5.27
C PRO A 19 -16.41 -19.72 -5.80
N ALA A 20 -17.66 -19.45 -6.24
CA ALA A 20 -18.02 -18.12 -6.74
C ALA A 20 -17.66 -17.06 -5.69
N GLN A 21 -16.78 -16.15 -6.04
CA GLN A 21 -16.31 -15.13 -5.12
C GLN A 21 -17.46 -14.14 -4.86
N VAL A 22 -17.92 -14.05 -3.61
CA VAL A 22 -18.92 -13.06 -3.22
C VAL A 22 -18.33 -11.65 -3.42
N PRO A 23 -18.99 -10.79 -4.23
CA PRO A 23 -18.49 -9.45 -4.47
C PRO A 23 -18.48 -8.64 -3.18
N VAL A 24 -17.44 -7.83 -2.98
CA VAL A 24 -17.39 -6.87 -1.87
C VAL A 24 -18.49 -5.82 -2.10
N ARG A 25 -19.29 -5.57 -1.07
CA ARG A 25 -20.35 -4.55 -1.08
C ARG A 25 -20.08 -3.52 0.01
N LEU A 26 -20.44 -2.27 -0.25
CA LEU A 26 -20.43 -1.19 0.72
C LEU A 26 -21.87 -0.81 1.05
N LYS A 27 -22.14 -0.56 2.34
CA LYS A 27 -23.31 0.22 2.74
C LYS A 27 -23.17 1.63 2.16
N THR A 28 -24.26 2.38 2.11
CA THR A 28 -24.21 3.78 1.67
C THR A 28 -23.16 4.53 2.47
N LEU A 29 -22.15 5.05 1.76
CA LEU A 29 -21.08 5.87 2.30
C LEU A 29 -21.12 7.21 1.58
N THR A 30 -21.55 8.26 2.32
CA THR A 30 -21.53 9.63 1.80
C THR A 30 -20.08 10.13 1.81
N LEU A 31 -19.59 10.54 0.66
CA LEU A 31 -18.27 11.13 0.48
C LEU A 31 -18.38 12.61 0.16
N ALA A 32 -17.42 13.39 0.68
CA ALA A 32 -17.22 14.77 0.29
C ALA A 32 -16.50 14.85 -1.07
N GLU A 33 -16.54 16.04 -1.68
CA GLU A 33 -15.70 16.32 -2.84
C GLU A 33 -14.22 16.10 -2.50
N GLY A 34 -13.47 15.52 -3.44
CA GLY A 34 -12.07 15.17 -3.24
C GLY A 34 -11.83 13.86 -2.50
N GLU A 35 -12.86 13.08 -2.13
CA GLU A 35 -12.73 11.80 -1.48
C GLU A 35 -12.91 10.62 -2.45
N CYS A 36 -12.03 9.61 -2.34
CA CYS A 36 -12.17 8.32 -2.99
C CYS A 36 -11.80 7.20 -2.02
N PHE A 37 -12.69 6.22 -1.87
CA PHE A 37 -12.43 4.98 -1.14
C PHE A 37 -12.63 3.78 -2.06
N LEU A 38 -11.67 2.87 -2.09
CA LEU A 38 -11.69 1.62 -2.83
C LEU A 38 -11.40 0.45 -1.89
N ILE A 39 -12.06 -0.68 -2.13
CA ILE A 39 -11.74 -1.94 -1.48
C ILE A 39 -11.94 -3.09 -2.47
N ALA A 40 -11.00 -4.03 -2.52
CA ALA A 40 -11.07 -5.20 -3.37
C ALA A 40 -10.55 -6.43 -2.63
N ARG A 41 -11.18 -7.59 -2.85
CA ARG A 41 -10.69 -8.86 -2.30
C ARG A 41 -9.38 -9.25 -2.96
N LEU A 42 -8.43 -9.79 -2.18
CA LEU A 42 -7.20 -10.37 -2.73
C LEU A 42 -7.49 -11.61 -3.57
N GLY A 43 -6.76 -11.75 -4.66
CA GLY A 43 -6.89 -12.90 -5.56
C GLY A 43 -8.04 -12.81 -6.56
N GLY A 44 -8.74 -11.68 -6.63
CA GLY A 44 -9.77 -11.43 -7.63
C GLY A 44 -11.13 -11.03 -7.04
N GLY A 45 -12.03 -10.64 -7.92
CA GLY A 45 -13.35 -10.13 -7.58
C GLY A 45 -13.51 -8.66 -7.93
N GLN A 46 -14.76 -8.22 -8.05
CA GLN A 46 -15.08 -6.83 -8.37
C GLN A 46 -14.75 -5.93 -7.16
N ALA A 47 -14.00 -4.86 -7.41
CA ALA A 47 -13.73 -3.85 -6.40
C ALA A 47 -15.02 -3.08 -6.08
N ALA A 48 -15.28 -2.83 -4.79
CA ALA A 48 -16.26 -1.84 -4.38
C ALA A 48 -15.58 -0.47 -4.25
N SER A 49 -16.29 0.57 -4.68
CA SER A 49 -15.80 1.95 -4.61
C SER A 49 -16.87 2.88 -4.07
N ALA A 50 -16.44 3.90 -3.34
CA ALA A 50 -17.21 5.07 -3.02
C ALA A 50 -16.43 6.30 -3.50
N GLY A 51 -17.13 7.29 -4.05
CA GLY A 51 -16.57 8.44 -4.75
C GLY A 51 -16.86 8.41 -6.25
N THR A 52 -16.71 9.55 -6.91
CA THR A 52 -16.91 9.63 -8.36
C THR A 52 -15.75 8.96 -9.10
N ALA A 53 -16.00 8.51 -10.34
CA ALA A 53 -14.93 8.00 -11.20
C ALA A 53 -13.81 9.04 -11.35
N LYS A 54 -14.16 10.32 -11.55
CA LYS A 54 -13.22 11.44 -11.61
C LYS A 54 -12.27 11.48 -10.41
N GLU A 55 -12.80 11.34 -9.19
CA GLU A 55 -11.97 11.36 -8.00
C GLU A 55 -11.10 10.11 -7.87
N CYS A 56 -11.63 8.93 -8.19
CA CYS A 56 -10.88 7.68 -8.07
C CYS A 56 -9.82 7.49 -9.17
N ASP A 57 -9.93 8.24 -10.28
CA ASP A 57 -8.95 8.26 -11.38
C ASP A 57 -8.00 9.47 -11.32
N HIS A 58 -8.29 10.46 -10.45
CA HIS A 58 -7.42 11.63 -10.29
C HIS A 58 -6.06 11.23 -9.73
N LYS A 59 -4.99 11.56 -10.48
CA LYS A 59 -3.61 11.29 -10.09
C LYS A 59 -3.08 12.40 -9.19
N ALA A 60 -2.45 12.00 -8.09
CA ALA A 60 -1.80 12.90 -7.14
C ALA A 60 -0.47 12.31 -6.66
N ALA A 61 0.37 13.13 -6.05
CA ALA A 61 1.61 12.65 -5.45
C ALA A 61 1.32 11.56 -4.39
N PRO A 62 2.00 10.40 -4.43
CA PRO A 62 1.79 9.33 -3.47
C PRO A 62 2.25 9.68 -2.06
N ALA A 63 3.07 10.68 -1.92
CA ALA A 63 3.67 11.06 -0.64
C ALA A 63 4.31 9.84 0.05
N SER A 64 4.10 9.67 1.36
CA SER A 64 4.70 8.56 2.09
C SER A 64 4.12 7.18 1.79
N THR A 65 3.05 7.05 1.00
CA THR A 65 2.62 5.73 0.50
C THR A 65 3.63 5.15 -0.49
N PHE A 66 4.42 6.00 -1.15
CA PHE A 66 5.54 5.57 -2.00
C PHE A 66 6.59 4.77 -1.27
N LYS A 67 6.68 4.86 0.06
CA LYS A 67 7.60 4.03 0.85
C LYS A 67 7.35 2.52 0.69
N ILE A 68 6.16 2.11 0.24
CA ILE A 68 5.86 0.70 -0.08
C ILE A 68 6.66 0.23 -1.30
N PRO A 69 6.47 0.78 -2.52
CA PRO A 69 7.28 0.38 -3.67
C PRO A 69 8.76 0.71 -3.48
N HIS A 70 9.09 1.81 -2.80
CA HIS A 70 10.49 2.17 -2.52
C HIS A 70 11.21 1.10 -1.68
N ALA A 71 10.58 0.58 -0.63
CA ALA A 71 11.14 -0.49 0.20
C ALA A 71 11.38 -1.77 -0.61
N LEU A 72 10.43 -2.16 -1.47
CA LEU A 72 10.60 -3.28 -2.40
C LEU A 72 11.80 -3.07 -3.31
N ILE A 73 11.95 -1.88 -3.89
CA ILE A 73 13.07 -1.52 -4.77
C ILE A 73 14.40 -1.54 -4.00
N ALA A 74 14.44 -0.99 -2.79
CA ALA A 74 15.64 -0.95 -1.97
C ALA A 74 16.12 -2.35 -1.57
N LEU A 75 15.21 -3.25 -1.22
CA LEU A 75 15.52 -4.66 -0.93
C LEU A 75 15.95 -5.40 -2.19
N GLN A 76 15.19 -5.30 -3.29
CA GLN A 76 15.46 -5.99 -4.55
C GLN A 76 16.79 -5.55 -5.17
N SER A 77 17.19 -4.30 -4.95
CA SER A 77 18.47 -3.78 -5.43
C SER A 77 19.65 -4.05 -4.50
N GLY A 78 19.42 -4.67 -3.34
CA GLY A 78 20.45 -4.96 -2.34
C GLY A 78 20.98 -3.73 -1.60
N VAL A 79 20.35 -2.56 -1.77
CA VAL A 79 20.76 -1.31 -1.07
C VAL A 79 20.50 -1.41 0.43
N VAL A 80 19.45 -2.14 0.82
CA VAL A 80 19.19 -2.49 2.22
C VAL A 80 18.86 -3.97 2.34
N THR A 81 19.10 -4.50 3.52
CA THR A 81 18.59 -5.80 4.00
C THR A 81 17.65 -5.55 5.17
N PRO A 82 16.88 -6.54 5.64
CA PRO A 82 16.08 -6.39 6.86
C PRO A 82 16.89 -6.00 8.09
N ALA A 83 18.17 -6.38 8.14
CA ALA A 83 19.10 -6.10 9.24
C ALA A 83 19.86 -4.77 9.10
N THR A 84 19.76 -4.09 7.95
CA THR A 84 20.45 -2.82 7.73
C THR A 84 19.96 -1.76 8.71
N VAL A 85 20.86 -1.22 9.53
CA VAL A 85 20.61 -0.08 10.41
C VAL A 85 21.17 1.17 9.75
N MET A 86 20.37 2.21 9.63
CA MET A 86 20.80 3.53 9.18
C MET A 86 20.86 4.46 10.38
N GLU A 87 22.07 4.92 10.66
CA GLU A 87 22.34 5.82 11.79
C GLU A 87 21.63 7.16 11.60
N TRP A 88 21.19 7.70 12.74
CA TRP A 88 20.52 9.00 12.79
C TRP A 88 21.54 10.11 12.67
N GLY A 89 22.21 10.55 12.11
CA GLY A 89 23.15 11.67 11.93
C GLY A 89 22.96 12.93 12.81
N GLY A 90 22.15 12.86 13.87
CA GLY A 90 22.01 13.94 14.86
C GLY A 90 21.08 15.10 14.48
N SER A 91 20.45 15.10 13.28
CA SER A 91 19.50 16.15 12.90
C SER A 91 18.27 16.15 13.81
N ARG A 92 17.84 17.34 14.21
CA ARG A 92 16.58 17.55 14.98
C ARG A 92 15.39 17.95 14.11
N ASP A 93 15.57 17.93 12.78
CA ASP A 93 14.51 18.26 11.85
C ASP A 93 13.46 17.15 11.78
N GLY A 94 12.21 17.53 11.59
CA GLY A 94 11.09 16.62 11.41
C GLY A 94 10.50 16.11 12.73
N PHE A 95 10.06 14.85 12.73
CA PHE A 95 9.34 14.25 13.86
C PHE A 95 10.31 13.66 14.90
N ALA A 96 9.94 13.70 16.18
CA ALA A 96 10.73 13.08 17.25
C ALA A 96 10.96 11.58 17.01
N SER A 97 10.01 10.89 16.37
CA SER A 97 10.14 9.49 15.99
C SER A 97 11.27 9.21 14.99
N TRP A 98 11.79 10.23 14.30
CA TRP A 98 12.90 10.11 13.35
C TRP A 98 14.29 10.26 14.01
N GLN A 99 14.34 10.79 15.24
CA GLN A 99 15.57 11.15 15.94
C GLN A 99 16.22 9.94 16.64
N ARG A 100 16.47 8.89 15.89
CA ARG A 100 17.14 7.66 16.32
C ARG A 100 17.57 6.85 15.10
N ASP A 101 18.35 5.82 15.32
CA ASP A 101 18.70 4.84 14.30
C ASP A 101 17.47 4.06 13.84
N HIS A 102 17.43 3.73 12.54
CA HIS A 102 16.30 3.03 11.93
C HIS A 102 16.73 1.85 11.10
N THR A 103 16.00 0.74 11.25
CA THR A 103 15.91 -0.32 10.26
C THR A 103 14.81 0.02 9.25
N LEU A 104 14.72 -0.75 8.15
CA LEU A 104 13.62 -0.60 7.17
C LEU A 104 12.24 -0.71 7.84
N ASP A 105 12.05 -1.67 8.76
CA ASP A 105 10.82 -1.87 9.51
C ASP A 105 10.42 -0.60 10.29
N SER A 106 11.30 -0.09 11.12
CA SER A 106 11.02 1.11 11.92
C SER A 106 10.89 2.37 11.06
N ALA A 107 11.61 2.46 9.94
CA ALA A 107 11.53 3.58 9.01
C ALA A 107 10.18 3.63 8.27
N ILE A 108 9.60 2.48 7.90
CA ILE A 108 8.26 2.40 7.33
C ILE A 108 7.22 2.82 8.38
N LYS A 109 7.26 2.23 9.59
CA LYS A 109 6.31 2.49 10.68
C LYS A 109 6.30 3.95 11.11
N SER A 110 7.47 4.55 11.30
CA SER A 110 7.64 5.97 11.66
C SER A 110 7.67 6.90 10.44
N SER A 111 7.50 6.39 9.23
CA SER A 111 7.49 7.17 7.99
C SER A 111 8.74 8.05 7.79
N VAL A 112 9.92 7.56 8.15
CA VAL A 112 11.19 8.31 8.23
C VAL A 112 11.63 8.79 6.85
N LEU A 113 11.48 10.08 6.56
CA LEU A 113 11.86 10.65 5.27
C LEU A 113 13.36 10.55 4.98
N PRO A 114 14.26 10.94 5.91
CA PRO A 114 15.71 10.86 5.67
C PRO A 114 16.21 9.47 5.31
N PHE A 115 15.64 8.40 5.90
CA PHE A 115 15.97 7.02 5.55
C PHE A 115 15.73 6.77 4.07
N PHE A 116 14.54 7.13 3.56
CA PHE A 116 14.16 6.91 2.18
C PHE A 116 14.89 7.86 1.20
N GLN A 117 15.27 9.04 1.61
CA GLN A 117 16.12 9.92 0.80
C GLN A 117 17.51 9.33 0.57
N ARG A 118 18.14 8.78 1.62
CA ARG A 118 19.45 8.11 1.52
C ARG A 118 19.35 6.84 0.66
N THR A 119 18.32 6.03 0.84
CA THR A 119 18.11 4.82 0.00
C THR A 119 17.82 5.18 -1.45
N ALA A 120 17.07 6.27 -1.74
CA ALA A 120 16.88 6.75 -3.11
C ALA A 120 18.20 7.12 -3.78
N ALA A 121 19.07 7.86 -3.08
CA ALA A 121 20.40 8.21 -3.57
C ALA A 121 21.24 6.96 -3.86
N ALA A 122 21.22 5.95 -2.98
CA ALA A 122 21.96 4.70 -3.17
C ALA A 122 21.39 3.81 -4.29
N ILE A 123 20.07 3.80 -4.51
CA ILE A 123 19.43 3.10 -5.63
C ILE A 123 19.83 3.76 -6.97
N GLY A 124 19.83 5.09 -7.00
CA GLY A 124 20.07 5.87 -8.21
C GLY A 124 18.84 5.98 -9.12
N ARG A 125 18.82 7.03 -9.94
CA ARG A 125 17.68 7.38 -10.81
C ARG A 125 17.32 6.28 -11.81
N GLU A 126 18.30 5.78 -12.52
CA GLU A 126 18.08 4.79 -13.59
C GLU A 126 17.42 3.50 -13.02
N ARG A 127 17.96 2.95 -11.95
CA ARG A 127 17.43 1.74 -11.33
C ARG A 127 16.05 1.98 -10.71
N MET A 128 15.85 3.13 -10.07
CA MET A 128 14.55 3.53 -9.53
C MET A 128 13.50 3.57 -10.66
N ALA A 129 13.77 4.27 -11.74
CA ALA A 129 12.85 4.40 -12.87
C ALA A 129 12.60 3.06 -13.59
N ALA A 130 13.66 2.26 -13.82
CA ALA A 130 13.53 0.94 -14.44
C ALA A 130 12.63 0.00 -13.60
N THR A 131 12.82 -0.01 -12.28
CA THR A 131 12.02 -0.88 -11.40
C THR A 131 10.59 -0.38 -11.26
N LEU A 132 10.36 0.94 -11.18
CA LEU A 132 9.00 1.51 -11.19
C LEU A 132 8.21 1.10 -12.43
N ARG A 133 8.83 1.15 -13.62
CA ARG A 133 8.22 0.64 -14.85
C ARG A 133 7.93 -0.86 -14.77
N ALA A 134 8.89 -1.65 -14.30
CA ALA A 134 8.73 -3.10 -14.20
C ALA A 134 7.59 -3.51 -13.25
N ILE A 135 7.43 -2.81 -12.12
CA ILE A 135 6.33 -3.04 -11.18
C ILE A 135 5.04 -2.31 -11.59
N GLY A 136 5.06 -1.45 -12.62
CA GLY A 136 3.92 -0.66 -13.11
C GLY A 136 3.31 0.21 -12.01
N TYR A 137 4.10 1.10 -11.40
CA TYR A 137 3.64 1.97 -10.32
C TYR A 137 3.61 3.44 -10.76
N GLY A 138 2.41 4.02 -10.78
CA GLY A 138 2.20 5.45 -11.05
C GLY A 138 2.59 5.89 -12.46
N SER A 139 3.05 7.13 -12.60
CA SER A 139 3.66 7.61 -13.84
C SER A 139 5.03 6.95 -14.04
N ASP A 140 5.30 6.43 -15.22
CA ASP A 140 6.51 5.65 -15.54
C ASP A 140 7.81 6.44 -15.40
N THR A 141 7.71 7.76 -15.36
CA THR A 141 8.83 8.69 -15.32
C THR A 141 8.65 9.73 -14.23
N PHE A 142 9.76 10.23 -13.75
CA PHE A 142 9.83 11.39 -12.86
C PHE A 142 11.09 12.20 -13.21
N ASP A 143 10.95 13.51 -13.35
CA ASP A 143 12.04 14.39 -13.78
C ASP A 143 12.69 15.16 -12.62
N GLY A 144 12.01 15.27 -11.49
CA GLY A 144 12.40 16.06 -10.35
C GLY A 144 13.58 15.50 -9.55
N GLU A 145 13.79 16.06 -8.38
CA GLU A 145 14.83 15.66 -7.43
C GLU A 145 14.64 14.22 -6.96
N LEU A 146 15.65 13.37 -7.14
CA LEU A 146 15.63 11.95 -6.77
C LEU A 146 15.24 11.69 -5.30
N ALA A 147 15.58 12.60 -4.41
CA ALA A 147 15.27 12.50 -2.98
C ALA A 147 13.86 12.98 -2.62
N ARG A 148 13.06 13.51 -3.57
CA ARG A 148 11.77 14.15 -3.28
C ARG A 148 10.66 13.92 -4.32
N PHE A 149 10.92 13.28 -5.45
CA PHE A 149 9.98 13.16 -6.58
C PHE A 149 8.61 12.59 -6.20
N TRP A 150 8.53 11.78 -5.15
CA TRP A 150 7.28 11.21 -4.64
C TRP A 150 6.48 12.14 -3.70
N ILE A 151 7.06 13.31 -3.35
CA ILE A 151 6.46 14.30 -2.44
C ILE A 151 6.04 15.56 -3.20
N ASN A 152 6.83 15.97 -4.18
CA ASN A 152 6.67 17.26 -4.90
C ASN A 152 5.84 17.14 -6.18
N GLY A 153 5.32 15.95 -6.52
CA GLY A 153 4.40 15.72 -7.62
C GLY A 153 5.03 15.34 -8.95
N ASP A 154 6.34 15.08 -9.00
CA ASP A 154 7.00 14.57 -10.21
C ASP A 154 6.58 13.13 -10.53
N LEU A 155 6.25 12.35 -9.49
CA LEU A 155 5.57 11.07 -9.59
C LEU A 155 4.13 11.23 -9.09
N VAL A 156 3.18 10.74 -9.87
CA VAL A 156 1.76 10.75 -9.50
C VAL A 156 1.13 9.37 -9.68
N VAL A 157 0.09 9.11 -8.90
CA VAL A 157 -0.66 7.85 -8.90
C VAL A 157 -2.12 8.12 -8.54
N SER A 158 -3.05 7.40 -9.19
CA SER A 158 -4.47 7.45 -8.83
C SER A 158 -4.81 6.41 -7.75
N PRO A 159 -5.95 6.57 -7.05
CA PRO A 159 -6.46 5.54 -6.15
C PRO A 159 -6.60 4.16 -6.79
N ARG A 160 -7.06 4.08 -8.06
CA ARG A 160 -7.18 2.80 -8.77
C ARG A 160 -5.83 2.17 -9.08
N GLU A 161 -4.84 2.96 -9.51
CA GLU A 161 -3.47 2.47 -9.74
C GLU A 161 -2.83 1.98 -8.44
N GLN A 162 -3.04 2.69 -7.31
CA GLN A 162 -2.60 2.25 -5.98
C GLN A 162 -3.23 0.90 -5.61
N ALA A 163 -4.54 0.75 -5.80
CA ALA A 163 -5.24 -0.50 -5.51
C ALA A 163 -4.73 -1.65 -6.37
N ALA A 164 -4.52 -1.43 -7.66
CA ALA A 164 -3.99 -2.42 -8.60
C ALA A 164 -2.55 -2.84 -8.24
N PHE A 165 -1.69 -1.89 -7.85
CA PHE A 165 -0.34 -2.17 -7.37
C PHE A 165 -0.37 -3.01 -6.09
N LEU A 166 -1.16 -2.62 -5.08
CA LEU A 166 -1.28 -3.37 -3.82
C LEU A 166 -1.82 -4.78 -4.06
N GLN A 167 -2.82 -4.94 -4.93
CA GLN A 167 -3.33 -6.26 -5.31
C GLN A 167 -2.22 -7.18 -5.81
N ARG A 168 -1.39 -6.70 -6.75
CA ARG A 168 -0.27 -7.48 -7.28
C ARG A 168 0.80 -7.74 -6.23
N MET A 169 1.10 -6.77 -5.37
CA MET A 169 2.07 -6.94 -4.29
C MET A 169 1.62 -8.02 -3.30
N PHE A 170 0.40 -7.91 -2.76
CA PHE A 170 -0.09 -8.83 -1.74
C PHE A 170 -0.36 -10.24 -2.27
N THR A 171 -0.55 -10.39 -3.60
CA THR A 171 -0.69 -11.69 -4.28
C THR A 171 0.61 -12.20 -4.93
N TYR A 172 1.76 -11.56 -4.65
CA TYR A 172 3.08 -11.95 -5.20
C TYR A 172 3.16 -11.96 -6.73
N GLN A 173 2.47 -11.03 -7.39
CA GLN A 173 2.45 -10.88 -8.86
C GLN A 173 3.36 -9.76 -9.36
N LEU A 174 4.13 -9.13 -8.49
CA LEU A 174 5.19 -8.20 -8.88
C LEU A 174 6.47 -8.98 -9.24
N PRO A 175 7.32 -8.46 -10.15
CA PRO A 175 8.65 -9.02 -10.43
C PRO A 175 9.63 -8.65 -9.30
N ILE A 176 9.30 -9.04 -8.08
CA ILE A 176 10.04 -8.83 -6.83
C ILE A 176 10.10 -10.15 -6.08
N ASP A 177 11.24 -10.48 -5.54
CA ASP A 177 11.44 -11.72 -4.79
C ASP A 177 10.50 -11.79 -3.57
N ARG A 178 9.88 -12.95 -3.37
CA ARG A 178 8.90 -13.15 -2.29
C ARG A 178 9.40 -12.75 -0.91
N PRO A 179 10.64 -13.08 -0.49
CA PRO A 179 11.15 -12.65 0.82
C PRO A 179 11.17 -11.13 1.01
N HIS A 180 11.41 -10.36 -0.08
CA HIS A 180 11.36 -8.90 -0.03
C HIS A 180 9.92 -8.39 0.15
N VAL A 181 8.96 -9.01 -0.54
CA VAL A 181 7.53 -8.70 -0.35
C VAL A 181 7.10 -9.00 1.09
N ASP A 182 7.49 -10.16 1.64
CA ASP A 182 7.17 -10.54 3.02
C ASP A 182 7.77 -9.59 4.05
N THR A 183 9.01 -9.15 3.83
CA THR A 183 9.65 -8.12 4.66
C THR A 183 8.83 -6.82 4.68
N VAL A 184 8.39 -6.35 3.51
CA VAL A 184 7.57 -5.13 3.43
C VAL A 184 6.18 -5.34 4.05
N LYS A 185 5.54 -6.48 3.82
CA LYS A 185 4.25 -6.83 4.46
C LYS A 185 4.36 -6.81 6.00
N GLN A 186 5.45 -7.33 6.54
CA GLN A 186 5.71 -7.30 7.98
C GLN A 186 5.94 -5.87 8.50
N ALA A 187 6.70 -5.05 7.77
CA ALA A 187 6.94 -3.66 8.14
C ALA A 187 5.68 -2.77 8.07
N LEU A 188 4.69 -3.16 7.26
CA LEU A 188 3.40 -2.47 7.16
C LEU A 188 2.40 -2.90 8.26
N LEU A 189 2.68 -3.96 9.02
CA LEU A 189 1.76 -4.46 10.05
C LEU A 189 1.58 -3.43 11.16
N MET A 190 0.34 -3.06 11.39
CA MET A 190 -0.08 -2.12 12.43
C MET A 190 -0.38 -2.84 13.74
N PRO A 191 -0.20 -2.19 14.89
CA PRO A 191 -0.70 -2.73 16.16
C PRO A 191 -2.22 -2.89 16.10
N ALA A 192 -2.76 -3.89 16.79
CA ALA A 192 -4.18 -4.20 16.78
C ALA A 192 -5.04 -2.97 17.18
N GLY A 193 -6.00 -2.62 16.34
CA GLY A 193 -6.89 -1.47 16.55
C GLY A 193 -6.21 -0.10 16.48
N LYS A 194 -4.98 -0.02 15.95
CA LYS A 194 -4.19 1.22 15.91
C LYS A 194 -3.58 1.46 14.54
N LEU A 195 -3.12 2.69 14.32
CA LEU A 195 -2.41 3.13 13.14
C LEU A 195 -1.14 3.87 13.56
N SER A 196 0.01 3.47 13.04
CA SER A 196 1.30 4.14 13.29
C SER A 196 1.70 5.03 12.11
N ASN A 197 2.23 6.22 12.42
CA ASN A 197 2.83 7.11 11.44
C ASN A 197 3.95 7.96 12.07
N ALA A 198 4.44 8.97 11.38
CA ALA A 198 5.50 9.85 11.89
C ALA A 198 5.11 10.61 13.18
N ALA A 199 3.83 10.95 13.34
CA ALA A 199 3.32 11.67 14.51
C ALA A 199 3.06 10.76 15.72
N GLY A 200 3.15 9.44 15.56
CA GLY A 200 2.94 8.47 16.64
C GLY A 200 1.90 7.40 16.31
N VAL A 201 1.27 6.88 17.36
CA VAL A 201 0.26 5.81 17.28
C VAL A 201 -1.11 6.39 17.59
N HIS A 202 -2.08 6.10 16.72
CA HIS A 202 -3.45 6.63 16.77
C HIS A 202 -4.45 5.47 16.86
N GLU A 203 -5.61 5.71 17.46
CA GLU A 203 -6.71 4.74 17.47
C GLU A 203 -7.29 4.53 16.07
N PHE A 204 -7.55 3.26 15.73
CA PHE A 204 -8.15 2.87 14.45
C PHE A 204 -9.21 1.77 14.69
N PRO A 205 -10.37 2.13 15.30
CA PRO A 205 -11.36 1.19 15.79
C PRO A 205 -12.22 0.60 14.66
N LEU A 206 -11.79 -0.53 14.12
CA LEU A 206 -12.54 -1.27 13.11
C LEU A 206 -13.71 -2.05 13.74
N ARG A 207 -14.88 -1.98 13.07
CA ARG A 207 -16.08 -2.74 13.46
C ARG A 207 -16.14 -4.10 12.75
N TRP A 208 -15.00 -4.74 12.60
CA TRP A 208 -14.89 -6.07 11.99
C TRP A 208 -14.91 -7.14 13.08
N ALA A 209 -15.55 -8.30 12.81
CA ALA A 209 -15.53 -9.42 13.74
C ALA A 209 -14.09 -9.93 13.94
N GLY A 210 -13.74 -10.27 15.16
CA GLY A 210 -12.38 -10.61 15.53
C GLY A 210 -11.46 -9.39 15.54
N THR A 211 -10.15 -9.64 15.52
CA THR A 211 -9.13 -8.61 15.45
C THR A 211 -8.41 -8.73 14.11
N PRO A 212 -8.89 -8.07 13.03
CA PRO A 212 -8.27 -8.20 11.72
C PRO A 212 -6.84 -7.63 11.75
N ALA A 213 -5.94 -8.30 11.05
CA ALA A 213 -4.61 -7.76 10.83
C ALA A 213 -4.67 -6.65 9.78
N VAL A 214 -4.16 -5.48 10.10
CA VAL A 214 -4.09 -4.33 9.19
C VAL A 214 -2.64 -4.07 8.82
N ARG A 215 -2.34 -4.04 7.53
CA ARG A 215 -1.06 -3.62 6.98
C ARG A 215 -1.30 -2.36 6.18
N ALA A 216 -0.76 -1.22 6.63
CA ALA A 216 -1.12 0.05 6.02
C ALA A 216 0.02 1.05 6.01
N LYS A 217 -0.12 2.09 5.14
CA LYS A 217 0.78 3.23 5.07
C LYS A 217 0.00 4.51 4.82
N THR A 218 0.28 5.51 5.67
CA THR A 218 -0.19 6.89 5.48
C THR A 218 0.67 7.64 4.48
N GLY A 219 0.09 8.66 3.83
CA GLY A 219 0.82 9.62 3.01
C GLY A 219 0.16 10.99 3.06
N ASN A 220 0.96 12.05 3.28
CA ASN A 220 0.46 13.41 3.30
C ASN A 220 1.47 14.33 2.58
N THR A 221 0.97 15.20 1.72
CA THR A 221 1.76 16.23 1.06
C THR A 221 0.88 17.37 0.56
N THR A 222 1.53 18.47 0.16
CA THR A 222 0.89 19.57 -0.57
C THR A 222 1.73 19.87 -1.80
N VAL A 223 1.10 19.82 -2.98
CA VAL A 223 1.76 20.08 -4.26
C VAL A 223 0.98 21.14 -5.00
N LYS A 224 1.61 22.27 -5.32
CA LYS A 224 1.00 23.40 -6.07
C LYS A 224 -0.37 23.84 -5.50
N GLY A 225 -0.50 23.81 -4.17
CA GLY A 225 -1.74 24.17 -3.46
C GLY A 225 -2.70 23.01 -3.20
N GLU A 226 -2.64 21.92 -3.96
CA GLU A 226 -3.43 20.72 -3.69
C GLU A 226 -2.84 19.95 -2.49
N ARG A 227 -3.64 19.80 -1.45
CA ARG A 227 -3.33 18.96 -0.28
C ARG A 227 -3.86 17.56 -0.53
N VAL A 228 -3.07 16.56 -0.19
CA VAL A 228 -3.44 15.15 -0.36
C VAL A 228 -3.15 14.39 0.92
N SER A 229 -4.11 13.58 1.35
CA SER A 229 -3.98 12.65 2.48
C SER A 229 -4.41 11.24 2.06
N TRP A 230 -3.55 10.26 2.30
CA TRP A 230 -3.74 8.87 1.95
C TRP A 230 -3.72 7.95 3.16
N LEU A 231 -4.51 6.88 3.13
CA LEU A 231 -4.23 5.62 3.80
C LEU A 231 -4.48 4.49 2.81
N VAL A 232 -3.46 3.66 2.60
CA VAL A 232 -3.52 2.52 1.67
C VAL A 232 -2.98 1.26 2.34
N GLY A 233 -3.48 0.10 1.97
CA GLY A 233 -2.99 -1.14 2.56
C GLY A 233 -3.86 -2.35 2.32
N GLU A 234 -3.72 -3.30 3.24
CA GLU A 234 -4.46 -4.56 3.28
C GLU A 234 -5.10 -4.75 4.66
N ILE A 235 -6.27 -5.37 4.67
CA ILE A 235 -6.92 -5.90 5.88
C ILE A 235 -7.14 -7.40 5.70
N ASP A 236 -6.66 -8.21 6.64
CA ASP A 236 -6.88 -9.64 6.70
C ASP A 236 -7.84 -9.96 7.84
N ALA A 237 -8.99 -10.52 7.49
CA ALA A 237 -10.03 -10.91 8.42
C ALA A 237 -10.30 -12.41 8.30
N GLY A 238 -9.62 -13.20 9.12
CA GLY A 238 -9.83 -14.65 9.21
C GLY A 238 -9.51 -15.41 7.91
N GLY A 239 -8.41 -15.04 7.24
CA GLY A 239 -7.96 -15.64 5.99
C GLY A 239 -8.60 -15.06 4.73
N SER A 240 -9.44 -14.04 4.88
CA SER A 240 -9.94 -13.24 3.76
C SER A 240 -9.23 -11.91 3.74
N GLY A 241 -8.30 -11.74 2.79
CA GLY A 241 -7.55 -10.50 2.59
C GLY A 241 -8.25 -9.55 1.62
N TYR A 242 -8.17 -8.26 1.92
CA TYR A 242 -8.69 -7.19 1.07
C TYR A 242 -7.68 -6.06 0.99
N VAL A 243 -7.39 -5.56 -0.20
CA VAL A 243 -6.68 -4.28 -0.37
C VAL A 243 -7.66 -3.14 -0.26
N PHE A 244 -7.23 -2.04 0.34
CA PHE A 244 -8.01 -0.82 0.39
C PHE A 244 -7.15 0.41 0.10
N VAL A 245 -7.80 1.44 -0.45
CA VAL A 245 -7.22 2.75 -0.71
C VAL A 245 -8.21 3.82 -0.29
N ALA A 246 -7.78 4.73 0.56
CA ALA A 246 -8.51 5.93 0.91
C ALA A 246 -7.66 7.15 0.54
N ARG A 247 -8.21 8.06 -0.25
CA ARG A 247 -7.56 9.31 -0.63
C ARG A 247 -8.52 10.47 -0.43
N VAL A 248 -8.04 11.50 0.28
CA VAL A 248 -8.68 12.81 0.39
C VAL A 248 -7.77 13.83 -0.25
N ARG A 249 -8.32 14.69 -1.11
CA ARG A 249 -7.61 15.86 -1.67
C ARG A 249 -8.42 17.14 -1.49
N SER A 250 -7.75 18.27 -1.45
CA SER A 250 -8.39 19.59 -1.49
C SER A 250 -7.37 20.67 -1.86
N ASP A 251 -7.79 21.58 -2.69
CA ASP A 251 -7.06 22.82 -3.03
C ASP A 251 -7.57 24.03 -2.23
N THR A 252 -8.75 23.93 -1.63
CA THR A 252 -9.45 25.05 -0.95
C THR A 252 -9.43 24.94 0.57
N ARG A 253 -9.53 23.73 1.14
CA ARG A 253 -9.59 23.53 2.60
C ARG A 253 -8.32 22.89 3.14
N ALA A 254 -7.98 23.22 4.39
CA ALA A 254 -6.95 22.46 5.11
C ALA A 254 -7.40 21.01 5.32
N LEU A 255 -6.46 20.07 5.16
CA LEU A 255 -6.64 18.68 5.53
C LEU A 255 -5.84 18.37 6.80
N THR A 256 -6.44 17.60 7.70
CA THR A 256 -5.70 16.98 8.81
C THR A 256 -4.74 15.93 8.26
N THR A 257 -3.68 15.65 8.98
CA THR A 257 -2.76 14.56 8.63
C THR A 257 -3.40 13.17 8.75
N THR A 258 -4.60 13.09 9.35
CA THR A 258 -5.40 11.89 9.55
C THR A 258 -6.57 11.74 8.57
N ALA A 259 -6.82 12.72 7.69
CA ALA A 259 -8.00 12.73 6.80
C ALA A 259 -8.12 11.44 5.96
N GLY A 260 -7.02 10.94 5.40
CA GLY A 260 -7.02 9.66 4.69
C GLY A 260 -7.34 8.46 5.60
N ALA A 261 -6.87 8.47 6.85
CA ALA A 261 -7.16 7.43 7.82
C ALA A 261 -8.63 7.46 8.28
N GLU A 262 -9.19 8.64 8.48
CA GLU A 262 -10.60 8.83 8.83
C GLU A 262 -11.52 8.33 7.71
N LEU A 263 -11.19 8.65 6.46
CA LEU A 263 -11.91 8.11 5.30
C LEU A 263 -11.80 6.59 5.23
N ALA A 264 -10.60 6.03 5.41
CA ALA A 264 -10.39 4.59 5.42
C ALA A 264 -11.22 3.91 6.51
N LEU A 265 -11.25 4.46 7.71
CA LEU A 265 -12.03 3.94 8.83
C LEU A 265 -13.53 3.93 8.51
N ARG A 266 -14.07 5.04 7.94
CA ARG A 266 -15.46 5.10 7.48
C ARG A 266 -15.75 4.05 6.40
N GLY A 267 -14.88 3.94 5.40
CA GLY A 267 -15.03 3.00 4.29
C GLY A 267 -14.95 1.54 4.73
N LEU A 268 -13.95 1.18 5.52
CA LEU A 268 -13.79 -0.18 6.05
C LEU A 268 -14.97 -0.59 6.94
N ASN A 269 -15.48 0.32 7.77
CA ASN A 269 -16.64 0.06 8.62
C ASN A 269 -17.98 0.01 7.84
N ALA A 270 -18.01 0.46 6.59
CA ALA A 270 -19.15 0.37 5.68
C ALA A 270 -19.19 -0.95 4.87
N VAL A 271 -18.16 -1.79 4.94
CA VAL A 271 -18.11 -3.07 4.21
C VAL A 271 -19.22 -4.00 4.71
N VAL A 272 -20.03 -4.52 3.79
CA VAL A 272 -21.02 -5.58 4.02
C VAL A 272 -20.31 -6.92 3.89
N ARG A 273 -20.40 -7.72 4.92
CA ARG A 273 -19.78 -9.05 5.03
C ARG A 273 -20.82 -10.12 5.07
#